data_45f294de72188c62538a1d279ddb2023
#
_entry.id   45f294de72188c62538a1d279ddb2023
#
_cell.length_a   1.000
_cell.length_b   1.000
_cell.length_c   1.000
_cell.angle_alpha   90.00
_cell.angle_beta   90.00
_cell.angle_gamma   90.00
#
_symmetry.space_group_name_H-M   'P 1'
#
loop_
_entity.id
_entity.type
_entity.pdbx_description
1 polymer ?
#
loop_
_entity_poly.entity_id
_entity_poly.type
_entity_poly.pdbx_seq_one_letter_code
_entity_poly.pdbx_strand_id
1 'polypeptide(L)'
;YHERDGIGMLVKEYNEMVDKLEANVKKLAKSERESAWREMARQIAHEIKNPLTPMKLNLQFMQRTLQKGDMEEVRQRFKDISAVLIEQIDHMASIASAFSDFAKLQEANNEWFDLSELVNGCAKLFHENVDAMECDIEPNVSVYGDRDQVNRVIVNLLKNAEQSIPEGREGHVLVRLKTVLGKIILLVKDNGCGIPESIRDRISEPNFTTKSGGTGLGLAMSYKIIEAMGGSITFESVENEGTTFYVVLKQDN
;
A
#
# COMPACT_ATOMS: atom_id res chain seq x y z
N TYR A 1 -38.51 -21.54 24.05
CA TYR A 1 -39.52 -20.53 24.46
C TYR A 1 -40.68 -20.58 23.46
N HIS A 2 -41.91 -20.67 23.96
CA HIS A 2 -43.11 -20.69 23.11
C HIS A 2 -43.49 -19.26 22.70
N GLU A 3 -43.86 -19.04 21.42
CA GLU A 3 -44.22 -17.73 20.85
C GLU A 3 -45.39 -17.01 21.54
N ARG A 4 -46.08 -17.68 22.48
CA ARG A 4 -47.24 -17.15 23.20
C ARG A 4 -46.90 -16.60 24.59
N ASP A 5 -45.65 -16.69 25.02
CA ASP A 5 -45.21 -16.14 26.31
C ASP A 5 -44.62 -14.75 26.08
N GLY A 6 -44.85 -13.79 26.95
CA GLY A 6 -44.33 -12.43 26.80
C GLY A 6 -42.81 -12.38 26.62
N ILE A 7 -42.08 -13.34 27.20
CA ILE A 7 -40.65 -13.52 27.02
C ILE A 7 -40.29 -13.99 25.58
N GLY A 8 -41.09 -14.91 25.01
CA GLY A 8 -40.91 -15.40 23.64
C GLY A 8 -41.10 -14.29 22.59
N MET A 9 -42.06 -13.39 22.82
CA MET A 9 -42.30 -12.23 21.97
C MET A 9 -41.14 -11.22 22.04
N LEU A 10 -40.62 -10.99 23.23
CA LEU A 10 -39.45 -10.09 23.45
C LEU A 10 -38.17 -10.64 22.80
N VAL A 11 -37.92 -11.94 22.90
CA VAL A 11 -36.82 -12.63 22.23
C VAL A 11 -36.93 -12.53 20.70
N LYS A 12 -38.14 -12.69 20.17
CA LYS A 12 -38.41 -12.56 18.74
C LYS A 12 -38.11 -11.13 18.24
N GLU A 13 -38.66 -10.12 18.93
CA GLU A 13 -38.40 -8.70 18.58
C GLU A 13 -36.90 -8.36 18.69
N TYR A 14 -36.21 -8.88 19.71
CA TYR A 14 -34.76 -8.71 19.85
C TYR A 14 -33.99 -9.31 18.67
N ASN A 15 -34.31 -10.55 18.28
CA ASN A 15 -33.66 -11.20 17.15
C ASN A 15 -33.93 -10.45 15.82
N GLU A 16 -35.19 -10.01 15.59
CA GLU A 16 -35.54 -9.19 14.44
C GLU A 16 -34.79 -7.86 14.42
N MET A 17 -34.52 -7.25 15.58
CA MET A 17 -33.74 -6.03 15.69
C MET A 17 -32.25 -6.31 15.38
N VAL A 18 -31.70 -7.42 15.86
CA VAL A 18 -30.30 -7.85 15.57
C VAL A 18 -30.14 -8.11 14.07
N ASP A 19 -31.08 -8.84 13.44
CA ASP A 19 -31.06 -9.12 12.00
C ASP A 19 -31.13 -7.83 11.16
N LYS A 20 -31.99 -6.89 11.56
CA LYS A 20 -32.09 -5.56 10.92
C LYS A 20 -30.82 -4.75 11.11
N LEU A 21 -30.21 -4.80 12.29
CA LEU A 21 -28.93 -4.12 12.56
C LEU A 21 -27.82 -4.68 11.67
N GLU A 22 -27.72 -6.00 11.60
CA GLU A 22 -26.72 -6.67 10.76
C GLU A 22 -26.91 -6.35 9.26
N ALA A 23 -28.16 -6.36 8.78
CA ALA A 23 -28.48 -5.97 7.42
C ALA A 23 -28.13 -4.50 7.13
N ASN A 24 -28.38 -3.59 8.08
CA ASN A 24 -28.04 -2.17 7.94
C ASN A 24 -26.53 -1.94 7.96
N VAL A 25 -25.78 -2.64 8.82
CA VAL A 25 -24.31 -2.58 8.86
C VAL A 25 -23.72 -3.05 7.53
N LYS A 26 -24.22 -4.18 6.98
CA LYS A 26 -23.82 -4.68 5.65
C LYS A 26 -24.12 -3.67 4.54
N LYS A 27 -25.28 -3.01 4.63
CA LYS A 27 -25.69 -2.00 3.63
C LYS A 27 -24.85 -0.72 3.70
N LEU A 28 -24.52 -0.26 4.90
CA LEU A 28 -23.62 0.86 5.12
C LEU A 28 -22.21 0.54 4.60
N ALA A 29 -21.66 -0.60 4.97
CA ALA A 29 -20.35 -1.04 4.50
C ALA A 29 -20.29 -1.13 2.96
N LYS A 30 -21.38 -1.62 2.32
CA LYS A 30 -21.48 -1.62 0.86
C LYS A 30 -21.52 -0.21 0.28
N SER A 31 -22.30 0.70 0.88
CA SER A 31 -22.43 2.10 0.40
C SER A 31 -21.12 2.88 0.54
N GLU A 32 -20.41 2.73 1.66
CA GLU A 32 -19.10 3.33 1.87
C GLU A 32 -18.08 2.80 0.84
N ARG A 33 -18.14 1.50 0.58
CA ARG A 33 -17.30 0.84 -0.42
C ARG A 33 -17.55 1.38 -1.83
N GLU A 34 -18.80 1.53 -2.24
CA GLU A 34 -19.20 2.11 -3.53
C GLU A 34 -18.79 3.60 -3.65
N SER A 35 -18.82 4.34 -2.55
CA SER A 35 -18.37 5.73 -2.52
C SER A 35 -16.86 5.83 -2.70
N ALA A 36 -16.09 5.04 -1.96
CA ALA A 36 -14.64 4.97 -2.08
C ALA A 36 -14.21 4.54 -3.50
N TRP A 37 -14.93 3.57 -4.09
CA TRP A 37 -14.69 3.15 -5.48
C TRP A 37 -14.89 4.28 -6.49
N ARG A 38 -16.00 5.03 -6.37
CA ARG A 38 -16.28 6.15 -7.28
C ARG A 38 -15.26 7.26 -7.18
N GLU A 39 -14.82 7.58 -5.97
CA GLU A 39 -13.80 8.58 -5.72
C GLU A 39 -12.45 8.15 -6.31
N MET A 40 -12.04 6.91 -6.07
CA MET A 40 -10.81 6.35 -6.59
C MET A 40 -10.82 6.24 -8.12
N ALA A 41 -11.93 5.80 -8.73
CA ALA A 41 -12.04 5.75 -10.18
C ALA A 41 -11.90 7.14 -10.84
N ARG A 42 -12.49 8.17 -10.22
CA ARG A 42 -12.33 9.57 -10.68
C ARG A 42 -10.88 10.01 -10.59
N GLN A 43 -10.21 9.68 -9.51
CA GLN A 43 -8.84 10.08 -9.26
C GLN A 43 -7.88 9.38 -10.22
N ILE A 44 -8.02 8.07 -10.42
CA ILE A 44 -7.23 7.32 -11.39
C ILE A 44 -7.39 7.90 -12.80
N ALA A 45 -8.60 8.27 -13.17
CA ALA A 45 -8.82 8.94 -14.47
C ALA A 45 -8.00 10.25 -14.57
N HIS A 46 -7.89 11.01 -13.48
CA HIS A 46 -7.05 12.20 -13.43
C HIS A 46 -5.56 11.86 -13.46
N GLU A 47 -5.13 10.85 -12.70
CA GLU A 47 -3.73 10.44 -12.65
C GLU A 47 -3.23 9.81 -13.96
N ILE A 48 -4.10 9.11 -14.69
CA ILE A 48 -3.79 8.63 -16.05
C ILE A 48 -3.72 9.80 -17.04
N LYS A 49 -4.59 10.81 -16.91
CA LYS A 49 -4.59 11.96 -17.81
C LYS A 49 -3.33 12.82 -17.65
N ASN A 50 -2.76 12.89 -16.45
CA ASN A 50 -1.58 13.70 -16.15
C ASN A 50 -0.34 13.29 -16.95
N PRO A 51 0.08 12.01 -17.02
CA PRO A 51 1.20 11.58 -17.85
C PRO A 51 0.88 11.57 -19.35
N LEU A 52 -0.37 11.34 -19.74
CA LEU A 52 -0.76 11.32 -21.17
C LEU A 52 -0.57 12.66 -21.87
N THR A 53 -0.80 13.77 -21.16
CA THR A 53 -0.67 15.12 -21.74
C THR A 53 0.78 15.43 -22.13
N PRO A 54 1.80 15.32 -21.25
CA PRO A 54 3.19 15.53 -21.63
C PRO A 54 3.69 14.51 -22.65
N MET A 55 3.26 13.25 -22.58
CA MET A 55 3.60 12.24 -23.61
C MET A 55 3.14 12.69 -24.99
N LYS A 56 1.89 13.12 -25.13
CA LYS A 56 1.33 13.62 -26.38
C LYS A 56 2.10 14.85 -26.91
N LEU A 57 2.41 15.81 -26.02
CA LEU A 57 3.17 17.01 -26.38
C LEU A 57 4.58 16.67 -26.84
N ASN A 58 5.28 15.77 -26.15
CA ASN A 58 6.61 15.31 -26.53
C ASN A 58 6.63 14.61 -27.88
N LEU A 59 5.63 13.75 -28.16
CA LEU A 59 5.47 13.12 -29.47
C LEU A 59 5.19 14.15 -30.59
N GLN A 60 4.31 15.13 -30.34
CA GLN A 60 4.03 16.19 -31.30
C GLN A 60 5.27 17.07 -31.56
N PHE A 61 6.06 17.32 -30.53
CA PHE A 61 7.30 18.06 -30.66
C PHE A 61 8.32 17.27 -31.49
N MET A 62 8.47 15.97 -31.23
CA MET A 62 9.33 15.09 -32.02
C MET A 62 8.92 15.08 -33.49
N GLN A 63 7.62 14.97 -33.80
CA GLN A 63 7.12 15.02 -35.19
C GLN A 63 7.51 16.32 -35.92
N ARG A 64 7.48 17.47 -35.24
CA ARG A 64 7.91 18.76 -35.80
C ARG A 64 9.43 18.81 -36.03
N THR A 65 10.22 18.28 -35.07
CA THR A 65 11.67 18.23 -35.19
C THR A 65 12.12 17.36 -36.37
N LEU A 66 11.46 16.21 -36.60
CA LEU A 66 11.70 15.34 -37.73
C LEU A 66 11.47 16.03 -39.12
N GLN A 67 10.60 17.03 -39.16
CA GLN A 67 10.30 17.75 -40.40
C GLN A 67 11.28 18.88 -40.72
N LYS A 68 12.01 19.42 -39.73
CA LYS A 68 12.80 20.65 -39.86
C LYS A 68 14.22 20.56 -39.25
N GLY A 69 14.52 19.51 -38.49
CA GLY A 69 15.76 19.40 -37.74
C GLY A 69 16.89 18.73 -38.50
N ASP A 70 18.11 19.08 -38.13
CA ASP A 70 19.30 18.31 -38.50
C ASP A 70 19.27 16.92 -37.86
N MET A 71 19.85 15.92 -38.51
CA MET A 71 19.82 14.53 -38.07
C MET A 71 20.46 14.34 -36.67
N GLU A 72 21.46 15.13 -36.30
CA GLU A 72 22.09 15.04 -34.99
C GLU A 72 21.16 15.62 -33.88
N GLU A 73 20.52 16.74 -34.16
CA GLU A 73 19.50 17.32 -33.27
C GLU A 73 18.31 16.35 -33.06
N VAL A 74 17.84 15.72 -34.14
CA VAL A 74 16.78 14.70 -34.09
C VAL A 74 17.18 13.53 -33.21
N ARG A 75 18.41 13.04 -33.36
CA ARG A 75 18.93 11.89 -32.61
C ARG A 75 19.00 12.16 -31.11
N GLN A 76 19.55 13.32 -30.73
CA GLN A 76 19.65 13.71 -29.32
C GLN A 76 18.25 13.87 -28.70
N ARG A 77 17.36 14.60 -29.37
CA ARG A 77 15.98 14.80 -28.88
C ARG A 77 15.18 13.50 -28.79
N PHE A 78 15.41 12.58 -29.72
CA PHE A 78 14.76 11.25 -29.65
C PHE A 78 15.16 10.50 -28.40
N LYS A 79 16.46 10.55 -28.03
CA LYS A 79 16.95 9.92 -26.80
C LYS A 79 16.29 10.53 -25.55
N ASP A 80 16.25 11.87 -25.48
CA ASP A 80 15.70 12.58 -24.33
C ASP A 80 14.18 12.33 -24.18
N ILE A 81 13.44 12.44 -25.29
CA ILE A 81 11.99 12.22 -25.30
C ILE A 81 11.66 10.75 -24.99
N SER A 82 12.43 9.80 -25.53
CA SER A 82 12.21 8.38 -25.27
C SER A 82 12.35 8.04 -23.80
N ALA A 83 13.36 8.60 -23.10
CA ALA A 83 13.53 8.41 -21.68
C ALA A 83 12.32 8.92 -20.88
N VAL A 84 11.84 10.12 -21.19
CA VAL A 84 10.64 10.68 -20.54
C VAL A 84 9.39 9.84 -20.82
N LEU A 85 9.21 9.35 -22.07
CA LEU A 85 8.06 8.52 -22.42
C LEU A 85 8.06 7.20 -21.66
N ILE A 86 9.22 6.55 -21.52
CA ILE A 86 9.37 5.31 -20.76
C ILE A 86 9.00 5.55 -19.30
N GLU A 87 9.53 6.60 -18.67
CA GLU A 87 9.21 6.98 -17.30
C GLU A 87 7.69 7.18 -17.11
N GLN A 88 7.02 7.86 -18.04
CA GLN A 88 5.58 8.08 -17.95
C GLN A 88 4.77 6.79 -18.16
N ILE A 89 5.23 5.86 -19.00
CA ILE A 89 4.61 4.54 -19.20
C ILE A 89 4.74 3.72 -17.92
N ASP A 90 5.91 3.69 -17.31
CA ASP A 90 6.17 2.97 -16.05
C ASP A 90 5.30 3.53 -14.91
N HIS A 91 5.15 4.85 -14.85
CA HIS A 91 4.22 5.49 -13.91
C HIS A 91 2.77 5.04 -14.15
N MET A 92 2.29 5.03 -15.39
CA MET A 92 0.95 4.56 -15.72
C MET A 92 0.75 3.07 -15.38
N ALA A 93 1.74 2.23 -15.63
CA ALA A 93 1.71 0.82 -15.24
C ALA A 93 1.61 0.66 -13.70
N SER A 94 2.32 1.49 -12.94
CA SER A 94 2.24 1.55 -11.48
C SER A 94 0.84 1.94 -10.99
N ILE A 95 0.21 2.95 -11.59
CA ILE A 95 -1.17 3.37 -11.27
C ILE A 95 -2.16 2.24 -11.57
N ALA A 96 -2.05 1.61 -12.74
CA ALA A 96 -2.92 0.51 -13.13
C ALA A 96 -2.78 -0.71 -12.21
N SER A 97 -1.56 -1.04 -11.79
CA SER A 97 -1.30 -2.09 -10.81
C SER A 97 -1.92 -1.77 -9.45
N ALA A 98 -1.71 -0.56 -8.95
CA ALA A 98 -2.28 -0.11 -7.68
C ALA A 98 -3.82 -0.15 -7.70
N PHE A 99 -4.45 0.20 -8.83
CA PHE A 99 -5.90 0.09 -9.00
C PHE A 99 -6.39 -1.36 -9.02
N SER A 100 -5.70 -2.22 -9.77
CA SER A 100 -6.01 -3.66 -9.79
C SER A 100 -5.92 -4.25 -8.39
N ASP A 101 -4.92 -3.85 -7.63
CA ASP A 101 -4.71 -4.30 -6.26
C ASP A 101 -5.80 -3.81 -5.32
N PHE A 102 -6.24 -2.56 -5.47
CA PHE A 102 -7.39 -2.04 -4.73
C PHE A 102 -8.70 -2.78 -5.07
N ALA A 103 -8.90 -3.11 -6.34
CA ALA A 103 -10.06 -3.89 -6.76
C ALA A 103 -10.11 -5.30 -6.13
N LYS A 104 -8.94 -5.94 -5.98
CA LYS A 104 -8.81 -7.27 -5.36
C LYS A 104 -8.98 -7.29 -3.85
N LEU A 105 -8.86 -6.15 -3.15
CA LEU A 105 -9.14 -6.05 -1.71
C LEU A 105 -10.59 -6.42 -1.34
N GLN A 106 -11.47 -6.56 -2.32
CA GLN A 106 -12.90 -6.81 -2.10
C GLN A 106 -13.25 -8.27 -1.76
N GLU A 107 -12.38 -9.22 -2.09
CA GLU A 107 -12.56 -10.64 -1.82
C GLU A 107 -11.34 -11.19 -1.09
N ALA A 108 -11.25 -10.90 0.21
CA ALA A 108 -10.18 -11.44 1.04
C ALA A 108 -10.32 -12.97 1.15
N ASN A 109 -9.30 -13.71 0.75
CA ASN A 109 -9.21 -15.14 0.93
C ASN A 109 -8.44 -15.44 2.23
N ASN A 110 -9.14 -15.41 3.35
CA ASN A 110 -8.52 -15.59 4.66
C ASN A 110 -8.18 -17.05 4.90
N GLU A 111 -6.92 -17.30 5.25
CA GLU A 111 -6.38 -18.61 5.62
C GLU A 111 -5.34 -18.48 6.75
N TRP A 112 -5.03 -19.58 7.42
CA TRP A 112 -3.88 -19.62 8.32
C TRP A 112 -2.60 -19.80 7.50
N PHE A 113 -1.61 -18.94 7.72
CA PHE A 113 -0.32 -19.04 7.07
C PHE A 113 0.83 -18.65 8.00
N ASP A 114 2.04 -19.10 7.66
CA ASP A 114 3.27 -18.76 8.37
C ASP A 114 3.75 -17.36 7.93
N LEU A 115 3.60 -16.38 8.83
CA LEU A 115 4.05 -15.01 8.62
C LEU A 115 5.58 -14.91 8.60
N SER A 116 6.27 -15.78 9.35
CA SER A 116 7.74 -15.80 9.39
C SER A 116 8.33 -16.19 8.04
N GLU A 117 7.74 -17.19 7.39
CA GLU A 117 8.13 -17.61 6.03
C GLU A 117 7.88 -16.48 5.02
N LEU A 118 6.72 -15.81 5.12
CA LEU A 118 6.35 -14.73 4.23
C LEU A 118 7.31 -13.52 4.37
N VAL A 119 7.59 -13.09 5.60
CA VAL A 119 8.51 -11.98 5.88
C VAL A 119 9.92 -12.31 5.39
N ASN A 120 10.43 -13.52 5.67
CA ASN A 120 11.73 -13.97 5.17
C ASN A 120 11.80 -13.98 3.65
N GLY A 121 10.74 -14.45 2.98
CA GLY A 121 10.64 -14.44 1.51
C GLY A 121 10.72 -13.04 0.93
N CYS A 122 9.96 -12.10 1.49
CA CYS A 122 9.98 -10.69 1.08
C CYS A 122 11.36 -10.06 1.32
N ALA A 123 11.94 -10.24 2.51
CA ALA A 123 13.24 -9.66 2.85
C ALA A 123 14.35 -10.10 1.89
N LYS A 124 14.37 -11.38 1.48
CA LYS A 124 15.34 -11.89 0.51
C LYS A 124 15.28 -11.17 -0.84
N LEU A 125 14.09 -10.76 -1.30
CA LEU A 125 13.95 -10.04 -2.57
C LEU A 125 14.56 -8.63 -2.55
N PHE A 126 14.66 -8.02 -1.38
CA PHE A 126 15.18 -6.66 -1.21
C PHE A 126 16.64 -6.64 -0.74
N HIS A 127 17.21 -7.78 -0.36
CA HIS A 127 18.57 -7.87 0.18
C HIS A 127 19.66 -7.40 -0.81
N GLU A 128 19.41 -7.53 -2.11
CA GLU A 128 20.37 -7.08 -3.14
C GLU A 128 20.28 -5.56 -3.42
N ASN A 129 19.20 -4.92 -2.97
CA ASN A 129 18.93 -3.50 -3.27
C ASN A 129 19.36 -2.57 -2.13
N VAL A 130 19.75 -3.11 -0.98
CA VAL A 130 20.14 -2.34 0.22
C VAL A 130 21.49 -2.84 0.68
N ASP A 131 22.41 -1.90 1.01
CA ASP A 131 23.80 -2.24 1.38
C ASP A 131 23.88 -3.16 2.60
N ALA A 132 23.00 -2.94 3.60
CA ALA A 132 22.86 -3.81 4.77
C ALA A 132 21.39 -4.03 5.13
N MET A 133 20.96 -5.29 5.11
CA MET A 133 19.64 -5.70 5.60
C MET A 133 19.81 -6.70 6.75
N GLU A 134 19.31 -6.32 7.92
CA GLU A 134 19.29 -7.17 9.12
C GLU A 134 17.90 -7.77 9.31
N CYS A 135 17.82 -9.08 9.54
CA CYS A 135 16.58 -9.80 9.77
C CYS A 135 16.62 -10.52 11.13
N ASP A 136 15.70 -10.14 12.03
CA ASP A 136 15.49 -10.79 13.34
C ASP A 136 14.06 -11.32 13.41
N ILE A 137 13.84 -12.49 12.79
CA ILE A 137 12.52 -13.06 12.56
C ILE A 137 12.31 -14.27 13.45
N GLU A 138 11.33 -14.19 14.35
CA GLU A 138 10.87 -15.30 15.18
C GLU A 138 10.25 -16.38 14.28
N PRO A 139 10.65 -17.65 14.40
CA PRO A 139 10.13 -18.72 13.55
C PRO A 139 8.71 -19.14 13.93
N ASN A 140 7.96 -19.70 12.98
CA ASN A 140 6.63 -20.29 13.16
C ASN A 140 5.57 -19.34 13.73
N VAL A 141 5.64 -18.07 13.40
CA VAL A 141 4.59 -17.10 13.74
C VAL A 141 3.47 -17.23 12.72
N SER A 142 2.33 -17.78 13.13
CA SER A 142 1.15 -17.95 12.28
C SER A 142 0.14 -16.82 12.49
N VAL A 143 -0.56 -16.45 11.42
CA VAL A 143 -1.61 -15.44 11.42
C VAL A 143 -2.76 -15.86 10.52
N TYR A 144 -4.00 -15.49 10.91
CA TYR A 144 -5.18 -15.67 10.09
C TYR A 144 -5.47 -14.42 9.26
N GLY A 145 -5.51 -14.54 7.94
CA GLY A 145 -5.74 -13.44 7.03
C GLY A 145 -5.49 -13.80 5.58
N ASP A 146 -5.59 -12.82 4.71
CA ASP A 146 -5.26 -12.99 3.29
C ASP A 146 -3.75 -12.85 3.08
N ARG A 147 -3.09 -13.97 2.75
CA ARG A 147 -1.64 -14.06 2.58
C ARG A 147 -1.11 -13.09 1.52
N ASP A 148 -1.84 -12.93 0.41
CA ASP A 148 -1.43 -12.04 -0.69
C ASP A 148 -1.55 -10.57 -0.29
N GLN A 149 -2.58 -10.21 0.49
CA GLN A 149 -2.74 -8.86 1.00
C GLN A 149 -1.64 -8.51 2.01
N VAL A 150 -1.30 -9.42 2.94
CA VAL A 150 -0.20 -9.23 3.89
C VAL A 150 1.14 -9.14 3.16
N ASN A 151 1.36 -9.97 2.14
CA ASN A 151 2.55 -9.87 1.27
C ASN A 151 2.71 -8.47 0.68
N ARG A 152 1.62 -7.86 0.18
CA ARG A 152 1.63 -6.49 -0.35
C ARG A 152 2.00 -5.45 0.71
N VAL A 153 1.50 -5.61 1.95
CA VAL A 153 1.88 -4.72 3.07
C VAL A 153 3.38 -4.78 3.30
N ILE A 154 3.95 -5.98 3.43
CA ILE A 154 5.38 -6.19 3.68
C ILE A 154 6.22 -5.60 2.55
N VAL A 155 5.91 -5.94 1.30
CA VAL A 155 6.62 -5.44 0.11
C VAL A 155 6.53 -3.91 0.02
N ASN A 156 5.38 -3.32 0.32
CA ASN A 156 5.21 -1.87 0.32
C ASN A 156 6.08 -1.18 1.39
N LEU A 157 6.15 -1.73 2.61
CA LEU A 157 6.98 -1.18 3.69
C LEU A 157 8.47 -1.31 3.35
N LEU A 158 8.91 -2.46 2.83
CA LEU A 158 10.30 -2.68 2.39
C LEU A 158 10.69 -1.75 1.23
N LYS A 159 9.82 -1.60 0.24
CA LYS A 159 10.03 -0.66 -0.87
C LYS A 159 10.08 0.79 -0.40
N ASN A 160 9.26 1.15 0.59
CA ASN A 160 9.32 2.49 1.17
C ASN A 160 10.64 2.72 1.91
N ALA A 161 11.14 1.73 2.66
CA ALA A 161 12.42 1.77 3.35
C ALA A 161 13.57 1.94 2.35
N GLU A 162 13.66 1.08 1.31
CA GLU A 162 14.65 1.18 0.23
C GLU A 162 14.66 2.56 -0.42
N GLN A 163 13.48 3.03 -0.84
CA GLN A 163 13.34 4.30 -1.55
C GLN A 163 13.53 5.56 -0.68
N SER A 164 13.55 5.41 0.63
CA SER A 164 13.80 6.53 1.57
C SER A 164 15.27 6.85 1.71
N ILE A 165 16.16 5.94 1.29
CA ILE A 165 17.61 6.07 1.43
C ILE A 165 18.12 7.00 0.34
N PRO A 166 18.74 8.14 0.69
CA PRO A 166 19.28 9.07 -0.29
C PRO A 166 20.49 8.48 -1.04
N GLU A 167 20.69 8.89 -2.29
CA GLU A 167 21.89 8.54 -3.04
C GLU A 167 23.16 8.94 -2.27
N GLY A 168 24.12 8.00 -2.21
CA GLY A 168 25.39 8.20 -1.52
C GLY A 168 25.36 7.93 -0.01
N ARG A 169 24.21 7.55 0.57
CA ARG A 169 24.11 7.03 1.94
C ARG A 169 24.13 5.51 1.90
N GLU A 170 24.97 4.90 2.74
CA GLU A 170 24.93 3.45 2.96
C GLU A 170 23.56 3.07 3.57
N GLY A 171 22.81 2.25 2.83
CA GLY A 171 21.44 1.87 3.20
C GLY A 171 21.43 0.78 4.25
N HIS A 172 20.76 1.04 5.38
CA HIS A 172 20.54 0.07 6.44
C HIS A 172 19.05 -0.13 6.68
N VAL A 173 18.57 -1.38 6.54
CA VAL A 173 17.19 -1.76 6.82
C VAL A 173 17.17 -2.90 7.84
N LEU A 174 16.40 -2.74 8.91
CA LEU A 174 16.14 -3.78 9.91
C LEU A 174 14.70 -4.26 9.78
N VAL A 175 14.54 -5.57 9.61
CA VAL A 175 13.24 -6.25 9.63
C VAL A 175 13.18 -7.15 10.87
N ARG A 176 12.21 -6.91 11.73
CA ARG A 176 12.03 -7.70 12.96
C ARG A 176 10.60 -8.20 13.06
N LEU A 177 10.43 -9.48 13.35
CA LEU A 177 9.14 -10.11 13.65
C LEU A 177 9.22 -10.77 15.01
N LYS A 178 8.37 -10.37 15.95
CA LYS A 178 8.32 -10.92 17.32
C LYS A 178 6.88 -11.04 17.82
N THR A 179 6.68 -12.03 18.68
CA THR A 179 5.44 -12.18 19.42
C THR A 179 5.65 -11.67 20.85
N VAL A 180 4.89 -10.66 21.25
CA VAL A 180 5.00 -10.03 22.57
C VAL A 180 3.61 -9.86 23.18
N LEU A 181 3.35 -10.44 24.34
CA LEU A 181 2.08 -10.32 25.09
C LEU A 181 0.83 -10.64 24.24
N GLY A 182 0.88 -11.70 23.44
CA GLY A 182 -0.24 -12.10 22.57
C GLY A 182 -0.48 -11.18 21.37
N LYS A 183 0.53 -10.37 21.01
CA LYS A 183 0.52 -9.55 19.79
C LYS A 183 1.71 -9.92 18.92
N ILE A 184 1.48 -10.00 17.64
CA ILE A 184 2.50 -10.15 16.61
C ILE A 184 2.92 -8.75 16.18
N ILE A 185 4.20 -8.46 16.24
CA ILE A 185 4.78 -7.15 15.90
C ILE A 185 5.78 -7.36 14.77
N LEU A 186 5.46 -6.83 13.60
CA LEU A 186 6.41 -6.68 12.50
C LEU A 186 6.92 -5.25 12.48
N LEU A 187 8.25 -5.10 12.57
CA LEU A 187 8.96 -3.83 12.52
C LEU A 187 9.80 -3.77 11.25
N VAL A 188 9.70 -2.65 10.52
CA VAL A 188 10.57 -2.31 9.40
C VAL A 188 11.17 -0.95 9.70
N LYS A 189 12.50 -0.89 9.89
CA LYS A 189 13.25 0.33 10.18
C LYS A 189 14.25 0.60 9.06
N ASP A 190 14.31 1.83 8.62
CA ASP A 190 15.29 2.36 7.68
C ASP A 190 16.13 3.48 8.29
N ASN A 191 17.26 3.77 7.68
CA ASN A 191 18.10 4.94 7.96
C ASN A 191 17.97 6.01 6.87
N GLY A 192 16.80 6.13 6.25
CA GLY A 192 16.52 7.02 5.13
C GLY A 192 16.38 8.50 5.53
N CYS A 193 15.70 9.26 4.66
CA CYS A 193 15.48 10.70 4.87
C CYS A 193 14.47 11.02 5.99
N GLY A 194 13.77 10.01 6.52
CA GLY A 194 12.70 10.23 7.50
C GLY A 194 11.48 10.95 6.93
N ILE A 195 10.52 11.24 7.82
CA ILE A 195 9.25 11.89 7.47
C ILE A 195 9.17 13.23 8.20
N PRO A 196 9.16 14.36 7.49
CA PRO A 196 8.97 15.68 8.08
C PRO A 196 7.68 15.78 8.90
N GLU A 197 7.71 16.48 10.01
CA GLU A 197 6.56 16.62 10.92
C GLU A 197 5.32 17.18 10.22
N SER A 198 5.51 18.11 9.28
CA SER A 198 4.44 18.78 8.54
C SER A 198 3.57 17.87 7.67
N ILE A 199 4.02 16.65 7.38
CA ILE A 199 3.31 15.70 6.51
C ILE A 199 2.91 14.40 7.22
N ARG A 200 3.28 14.20 8.49
CA ARG A 200 3.06 12.93 9.22
C ARG A 200 1.60 12.52 9.26
N ASP A 201 0.70 13.47 9.49
CA ASP A 201 -0.74 13.18 9.57
C ASP A 201 -1.34 12.76 8.21
N ARG A 202 -0.64 13.07 7.12
CA ARG A 202 -1.12 12.86 5.76
C ARG A 202 -0.59 11.61 5.08
N ILE A 203 0.44 10.96 5.62
CA ILE A 203 1.09 9.82 4.95
C ILE A 203 0.18 8.60 4.79
N SER A 204 -0.88 8.50 5.59
CA SER A 204 -1.93 7.48 5.50
C SER A 204 -3.09 7.87 4.57
N GLU A 205 -3.15 9.13 4.12
CA GLU A 205 -4.17 9.57 3.19
C GLU A 205 -3.95 8.92 1.80
N PRO A 206 -5.01 8.44 1.15
CA PRO A 206 -4.90 7.98 -0.23
C PRO A 206 -4.33 9.07 -1.14
N ASN A 207 -3.41 8.67 -2.03
CA ASN A 207 -2.79 9.54 -3.04
C ASN A 207 -1.84 10.61 -2.48
N PHE A 208 -1.51 10.56 -1.21
CA PHE A 208 -0.45 11.39 -0.67
C PHE A 208 0.92 10.75 -0.96
N THR A 209 1.77 11.46 -1.66
CA THR A 209 3.15 11.06 -1.94
C THR A 209 4.07 12.26 -2.03
N THR A 210 5.29 12.09 -1.55
CA THR A 210 6.40 13.05 -1.73
C THR A 210 7.39 12.56 -2.79
N LYS A 211 7.16 11.35 -3.35
CA LYS A 211 8.05 10.70 -4.32
C LYS A 211 7.60 11.03 -5.74
N SER A 212 8.54 11.40 -6.61
CA SER A 212 8.28 11.50 -8.05
C SER A 212 7.91 10.12 -8.61
N GLY A 213 6.74 9.99 -9.22
CA GLY A 213 6.24 8.71 -9.74
C GLY A 213 5.59 7.77 -8.71
N GLY A 214 5.44 8.18 -7.46
CA GLY A 214 4.68 7.43 -6.46
C GLY A 214 3.18 7.63 -6.61
N THR A 215 2.39 6.56 -6.52
CA THR A 215 0.92 6.64 -6.60
C THR A 215 0.26 7.12 -5.30
N GLY A 216 1.01 7.16 -4.19
CA GLY A 216 0.45 7.51 -2.87
C GLY A 216 -0.61 6.53 -2.34
N LEU A 217 -0.79 5.38 -2.98
CA LEU A 217 -1.81 4.40 -2.61
C LEU A 217 -1.27 3.29 -1.69
N GLY A 218 0.03 3.00 -1.75
CA GLY A 218 0.62 1.86 -1.08
C GLY A 218 0.43 1.88 0.43
N LEU A 219 0.75 2.98 1.09
CA LEU A 219 0.65 3.07 2.54
C LEU A 219 -0.82 3.11 3.00
N ALA A 220 -1.67 3.89 2.33
CA ALA A 220 -3.11 3.94 2.61
C ALA A 220 -3.76 2.54 2.50
N MET A 221 -3.36 1.74 1.50
CA MET A 221 -3.80 0.35 1.37
C MET A 221 -3.28 -0.53 2.49
N SER A 222 -2.00 -0.37 2.88
CA SER A 222 -1.41 -1.12 3.99
C SER A 222 -2.18 -0.91 5.28
N TYR A 223 -2.57 0.33 5.60
CA TYR A 223 -3.42 0.64 6.74
C TYR A 223 -4.76 -0.10 6.68
N LYS A 224 -5.47 -0.03 5.54
CA LYS A 224 -6.77 -0.69 5.36
C LYS A 224 -6.69 -2.22 5.47
N ILE A 225 -5.66 -2.84 4.93
CA ILE A 225 -5.45 -4.30 5.02
C ILE A 225 -5.27 -4.71 6.48
N ILE A 226 -4.40 -4.02 7.20
CA ILE A 226 -4.08 -4.37 8.58
C ILE A 226 -5.27 -4.06 9.52
N GLU A 227 -5.99 -2.96 9.30
CA GLU A 227 -7.24 -2.66 10.03
C GLU A 227 -8.32 -3.72 9.79
N ALA A 228 -8.48 -4.21 8.56
CA ALA A 228 -9.42 -5.29 8.24
C ALA A 228 -9.09 -6.60 8.96
N MET A 229 -7.81 -6.83 9.30
CA MET A 229 -7.35 -7.95 10.13
C MET A 229 -7.42 -7.65 11.64
N GLY A 230 -8.02 -6.52 12.06
CA GLY A 230 -8.11 -6.11 13.47
C GLY A 230 -6.78 -5.67 14.08
N GLY A 231 -5.79 -5.36 13.24
CA GLY A 231 -4.47 -4.84 13.61
C GLY A 231 -4.36 -3.33 13.48
N SER A 232 -3.13 -2.83 13.61
CA SER A 232 -2.81 -1.41 13.44
C SER A 232 -1.42 -1.22 12.84
N ILE A 233 -1.22 -0.10 12.12
CA ILE A 233 0.10 0.37 11.69
C ILE A 233 0.38 1.67 12.43
N THR A 234 1.57 1.78 12.98
CA THR A 234 2.10 3.01 13.57
C THR A 234 3.53 3.24 13.08
N PHE A 235 4.06 4.43 13.27
CA PHE A 235 5.43 4.73 12.88
C PHE A 235 6.07 5.75 13.82
N GLU A 236 7.40 5.69 13.88
CA GLU A 236 8.27 6.68 14.48
C GLU A 236 9.24 7.15 13.41
N SER A 237 9.47 8.45 13.30
CA SER A 237 10.35 8.99 12.28
C SER A 237 11.04 10.25 12.76
N VAL A 238 12.32 10.35 12.43
CA VAL A 238 13.13 11.56 12.63
C VAL A 238 13.70 11.97 11.29
N GLU A 239 13.49 13.22 10.91
CA GLU A 239 13.96 13.75 9.63
C GLU A 239 15.48 13.62 9.52
N ASN A 240 15.96 13.10 8.40
CA ASN A 240 17.35 12.76 8.10
C ASN A 240 17.99 11.62 8.93
N GLU A 241 17.24 10.96 9.82
CA GLU A 241 17.73 9.81 10.58
C GLU A 241 17.07 8.50 10.15
N GLY A 242 15.80 8.55 9.69
CA GLY A 242 15.07 7.41 9.17
C GLY A 242 13.67 7.25 9.75
N THR A 243 13.04 6.12 9.40
CA THR A 243 11.68 5.78 9.83
C THR A 243 11.62 4.35 10.35
N THR A 244 10.77 4.13 11.34
CA THR A 244 10.43 2.80 11.85
C THR A 244 8.93 2.63 11.75
N PHE A 245 8.47 1.70 10.92
CA PHE A 245 7.07 1.27 10.88
C PHE A 245 6.85 0.05 11.77
N TYR A 246 5.74 0.06 12.50
CA TYR A 246 5.27 -1.05 13.34
C TYR A 246 3.92 -1.53 12.83
N VAL A 247 3.84 -2.79 12.42
CA VAL A 247 2.58 -3.48 12.14
C VAL A 247 2.27 -4.37 13.32
N VAL A 248 1.11 -4.15 13.94
CA VAL A 248 0.67 -4.92 15.12
C VAL A 248 -0.57 -5.71 14.73
N LEU A 249 -0.50 -7.03 14.87
CA LEU A 249 -1.61 -7.95 14.68
C LEU A 249 -1.93 -8.65 16.00
N LYS A 250 -3.17 -9.11 16.17
CA LYS A 250 -3.52 -9.99 17.30
C LYS A 250 -3.05 -11.40 16.98
N GLN A 251 -2.51 -12.06 17.98
CA GLN A 251 -2.30 -13.50 17.91
C GLN A 251 -3.63 -14.16 18.27
N ASP A 252 -4.33 -14.69 17.26
CA ASP A 252 -5.50 -15.53 17.51
C ASP A 252 -5.01 -16.88 18.01
N ASN A 253 -5.58 -17.31 19.16
CA ASN A 253 -5.29 -18.61 19.78
C ASN A 253 -6.06 -19.74 19.09
#